data_25ef2c5af1d75b1da6459edafaf741f1
#
_entry.id   25ef2c5af1d75b1da6459edafaf741f1
#
_cell.length_a   1.000
_cell.length_b   1.000
_cell.length_c   1.000
_cell.angle_alpha   90.00
_cell.angle_beta   90.00
_cell.angle_gamma   90.00
#
_symmetry.space_group_name_H-M   'P 1'
#
loop_
_entity.id
_entity.type
_entity.pdbx_description
1 polymer ?
#
loop_
_entity_poly.entity_id
_entity_poly.type
_entity_poly.pdbx_seq_one_letter_code
_entity_poly.pdbx_strand_id
1 'polypeptide(L)'
;MITIDELKSKLGGLRTAVDDLRDALSIEASEKRLAELEHHMTMPGFYDDQERSQKVISEMGEVKNKLERFGKLSTQYEEAETLLEMIEEENDPSLAAEGEEAVSAVEKAIDELQLMTMLNGEYDHANAILTFHAGTGGTEAQDWAEMLTRMYTRWAEAHGYSVEVLDVLDGDEAGIKSASMMIKGPNAYGMLKSENGVHRLVRISPFDANARRQTSFASLEVMPELDNNIKVEINPADIEMQVYRSSGAGGQHINKTSSAVRLIHKPTGIVTACQTQRSQLQNREYAMEMLKAKLYQIALQQHKDKIDDIKGVQNEIAWGHQIRSYVFMPYTLVKDHRTNYESGNVQAVMDGDLDGFIYAYLKASSRGELQDV
;
A
#
# COMPACT_ATOMS: atom_id res chain seq x y z
N MET A 1 12.33 -25.23 30.15
CA MET A 1 11.27 -26.02 29.50
C MET A 1 9.96 -25.43 29.99
N ILE A 2 9.15 -25.00 29.10
CA ILE A 2 7.80 -24.48 29.38
C ILE A 2 6.96 -25.71 29.76
N THR A 3 6.17 -25.62 30.82
CA THR A 3 5.28 -26.72 31.25
C THR A 3 4.01 -26.73 30.40
N ILE A 4 3.36 -27.91 30.32
CA ILE A 4 2.11 -28.03 29.54
C ILE A 4 1.02 -27.10 30.09
N ASP A 5 0.97 -26.91 31.40
CA ASP A 5 0.03 -26.00 32.07
C ASP A 5 0.29 -24.52 31.64
N GLU A 6 1.53 -24.14 31.49
CA GLU A 6 1.90 -22.81 30.99
C GLU A 6 1.48 -22.61 29.52
N LEU A 7 1.65 -23.64 28.67
CA LEU A 7 1.21 -23.61 27.27
C LEU A 7 -0.32 -23.55 27.16
N LYS A 8 -1.05 -24.30 27.95
CA LYS A 8 -2.52 -24.23 28.01
C LYS A 8 -3.01 -22.86 28.48
N SER A 9 -2.38 -22.31 29.52
CA SER A 9 -2.70 -20.97 30.01
C SER A 9 -2.44 -19.90 28.93
N LYS A 10 -1.34 -20.06 28.19
CA LYS A 10 -0.97 -19.16 27.09
C LYS A 10 -1.98 -19.26 25.94
N LEU A 11 -2.31 -20.46 25.48
CA LEU A 11 -3.31 -20.69 24.45
C LEU A 11 -4.70 -20.17 24.86
N GLY A 12 -5.12 -20.42 26.10
CA GLY A 12 -6.36 -19.89 26.65
C GLY A 12 -6.41 -18.36 26.67
N GLY A 13 -5.27 -17.69 26.94
CA GLY A 13 -5.15 -16.24 26.83
C GLY A 13 -5.33 -15.71 25.41
N LEU A 14 -5.01 -16.50 24.38
CA LEU A 14 -5.16 -16.12 22.97
C LEU A 14 -6.62 -16.23 22.49
N ARG A 15 -7.50 -16.94 23.21
CA ARG A 15 -8.93 -17.09 22.85
C ARG A 15 -9.62 -15.75 22.65
N THR A 16 -9.41 -14.83 23.57
CA THR A 16 -10.00 -13.49 23.49
C THR A 16 -9.55 -12.75 22.22
N ALA A 17 -8.26 -12.88 21.85
CA ALA A 17 -7.75 -12.26 20.64
C ALA A 17 -8.36 -12.85 19.36
N VAL A 18 -8.64 -14.16 19.34
CA VAL A 18 -9.34 -14.81 18.20
C VAL A 18 -10.79 -14.33 18.12
N ASP A 19 -11.48 -14.20 19.25
CA ASP A 19 -12.87 -13.69 19.30
C ASP A 19 -12.93 -12.21 18.88
N ASP A 20 -12.01 -11.38 19.36
CA ASP A 20 -11.89 -9.97 18.94
C ASP A 20 -11.64 -9.84 17.43
N LEU A 21 -10.81 -10.72 16.86
CA LEU A 21 -10.56 -10.77 15.41
C LEU A 21 -11.79 -11.20 14.62
N ARG A 22 -12.59 -12.13 15.12
CA ARG A 22 -13.87 -12.52 14.49
C ARG A 22 -14.79 -11.34 14.35
N ASP A 23 -14.90 -10.53 15.41
CA ASP A 23 -15.74 -9.33 15.43
C ASP A 23 -15.17 -8.20 14.56
N ALA A 24 -13.87 -7.92 14.67
CA ALA A 24 -13.18 -6.90 13.89
C ALA A 24 -13.25 -7.18 12.38
N LEU A 25 -13.08 -8.44 11.98
CA LEU A 25 -13.21 -8.87 10.60
C LEU A 25 -14.66 -9.03 10.15
N SER A 26 -15.63 -8.91 11.06
CA SER A 26 -17.07 -9.08 10.78
C SER A 26 -17.35 -10.38 10.01
N ILE A 27 -16.86 -11.52 10.52
CA ILE A 27 -16.87 -12.81 9.81
C ILE A 27 -18.28 -13.21 9.38
N GLU A 28 -19.26 -13.10 10.29
CA GLU A 28 -20.67 -13.44 9.99
C GLU A 28 -21.28 -12.58 8.86
N ALA A 29 -20.94 -11.28 8.83
CA ALA A 29 -21.37 -10.38 7.76
C ALA A 29 -20.67 -10.72 6.44
N SER A 30 -19.40 -11.10 6.51
CA SER A 30 -18.60 -11.53 5.36
C SER A 30 -19.12 -12.83 4.74
N GLU A 31 -19.56 -13.80 5.54
CA GLU A 31 -20.19 -15.04 5.05
C GLU A 31 -21.50 -14.76 4.31
N LYS A 32 -22.36 -13.90 4.88
CA LYS A 32 -23.60 -13.48 4.21
C LYS A 32 -23.31 -12.75 2.90
N ARG A 33 -22.30 -11.86 2.93
CA ARG A 33 -21.90 -11.12 1.74
C ARG A 33 -21.35 -12.03 0.64
N LEU A 34 -20.55 -13.03 1.01
CA LEU A 34 -20.06 -14.03 0.05
C LEU A 34 -21.22 -14.76 -0.63
N ALA A 35 -22.21 -15.22 0.14
CA ALA A 35 -23.40 -15.90 -0.39
C ALA A 35 -24.20 -14.99 -1.34
N GLU A 36 -24.33 -13.69 -1.04
CA GLU A 36 -24.96 -12.71 -1.93
C GLU A 36 -24.20 -12.54 -3.25
N LEU A 37 -22.86 -12.40 -3.18
CA LEU A 37 -22.02 -12.26 -4.36
C LEU A 37 -22.05 -13.50 -5.25
N GLU A 38 -21.99 -14.69 -4.65
CA GLU A 38 -22.15 -15.97 -5.37
C GLU A 38 -23.52 -16.07 -6.04
N HIS A 39 -24.59 -15.67 -5.35
CA HIS A 39 -25.93 -15.62 -5.93
C HIS A 39 -25.99 -14.62 -7.09
N HIS A 40 -25.39 -13.46 -6.98
CA HIS A 40 -25.31 -12.46 -8.05
C HIS A 40 -24.63 -13.00 -9.32
N MET A 41 -23.61 -13.83 -9.18
CA MET A 41 -22.91 -14.47 -10.31
C MET A 41 -23.76 -15.49 -11.05
N THR A 42 -24.79 -16.08 -10.40
CA THR A 42 -25.70 -17.04 -11.04
C THR A 42 -26.83 -16.37 -11.83
N MET A 43 -27.01 -15.05 -11.71
CA MET A 43 -28.07 -14.32 -12.41
C MET A 43 -27.83 -14.23 -13.93
N PRO A 44 -28.86 -14.38 -14.75
CA PRO A 44 -28.74 -14.18 -16.20
C PRO A 44 -28.27 -12.77 -16.54
N GLY A 45 -27.31 -12.63 -17.46
CA GLY A 45 -26.78 -11.33 -17.88
C GLY A 45 -25.69 -10.77 -17.00
N PHE A 46 -25.18 -11.52 -16.00
CA PHE A 46 -24.08 -11.07 -15.14
C PHE A 46 -22.84 -10.67 -15.93
N TYR A 47 -22.47 -11.44 -16.96
CA TYR A 47 -21.28 -11.22 -17.78
C TYR A 47 -21.48 -10.23 -18.93
N ASP A 48 -22.68 -9.66 -19.11
CA ASP A 48 -22.95 -8.70 -20.17
C ASP A 48 -22.30 -7.34 -19.93
N ASP A 49 -22.05 -7.01 -18.65
CA ASP A 49 -21.30 -5.83 -18.21
C ASP A 49 -19.97 -6.26 -17.59
N GLN A 50 -18.91 -6.17 -18.38
CA GLN A 50 -17.58 -6.64 -18.00
C GLN A 50 -16.99 -5.86 -16.80
N GLU A 51 -17.22 -4.55 -16.71
CA GLU A 51 -16.70 -3.71 -15.61
C GLU A 51 -17.38 -4.05 -14.29
N ARG A 52 -18.69 -4.23 -14.30
CA ARG A 52 -19.48 -4.63 -13.13
C ARG A 52 -19.13 -6.03 -12.67
N SER A 53 -19.01 -6.97 -13.60
CA SER A 53 -18.66 -8.36 -13.32
C SER A 53 -17.28 -8.46 -12.67
N GLN A 54 -16.31 -7.69 -13.17
CA GLN A 54 -14.93 -7.70 -12.64
C GLN A 54 -14.86 -7.13 -11.21
N LYS A 55 -15.65 -6.10 -10.89
CA LYS A 55 -15.76 -5.56 -9.52
C LYS A 55 -16.34 -6.59 -8.55
N VAL A 56 -17.41 -7.28 -8.95
CA VAL A 56 -18.03 -8.33 -8.11
C VAL A 56 -17.10 -9.51 -7.89
N ILE A 57 -16.36 -9.93 -8.92
CA ILE A 57 -15.38 -11.03 -8.82
C ILE A 57 -14.22 -10.62 -7.89
N SER A 58 -13.72 -9.39 -8.00
CA SER A 58 -12.67 -8.87 -7.11
C SER A 58 -13.14 -8.83 -5.66
N GLU A 59 -14.32 -8.25 -5.40
CA GLU A 59 -14.92 -8.20 -4.05
C GLU A 59 -15.11 -9.60 -3.46
N MET A 60 -15.62 -10.54 -4.27
CA MET A 60 -15.78 -11.94 -3.85
C MET A 60 -14.43 -12.58 -3.48
N GLY A 61 -13.39 -12.31 -4.27
CA GLY A 61 -12.03 -12.80 -4.00
C GLY A 61 -11.48 -12.28 -2.66
N GLU A 62 -11.68 -11.00 -2.37
CA GLU A 62 -11.27 -10.37 -1.12
C GLU A 62 -12.00 -10.95 0.09
N VAL A 63 -13.34 -11.06 0.01
CA VAL A 63 -14.17 -11.64 1.06
C VAL A 63 -13.80 -13.11 1.32
N LYS A 64 -13.62 -13.89 0.25
CA LYS A 64 -13.24 -15.31 0.35
C LYS A 64 -11.85 -15.48 0.97
N ASN A 65 -10.87 -14.68 0.58
CA ASN A 65 -9.52 -14.72 1.15
C ASN A 65 -9.55 -14.40 2.66
N LYS A 66 -10.33 -13.38 3.06
CA LYS A 66 -10.52 -13.00 4.46
C LYS A 66 -11.12 -14.14 5.29
N LEU A 67 -12.19 -14.78 4.80
CA LEU A 67 -12.84 -15.91 5.46
C LEU A 67 -11.91 -17.14 5.54
N GLU A 68 -11.17 -17.43 4.48
CA GLU A 68 -10.22 -18.54 4.42
C GLU A 68 -9.08 -18.37 5.43
N ARG A 69 -8.54 -17.17 5.56
CA ARG A 69 -7.48 -16.89 6.54
C ARG A 69 -7.96 -16.99 7.97
N PHE A 70 -9.15 -16.46 8.27
CA PHE A 70 -9.74 -16.62 9.60
C PHE A 70 -10.07 -18.08 9.88
N GLY A 71 -10.59 -18.82 8.92
CA GLY A 71 -10.84 -20.25 9.04
C GLY A 71 -9.59 -21.05 9.35
N LYS A 72 -8.46 -20.74 8.68
CA LYS A 72 -7.15 -21.35 8.99
C LYS A 72 -6.72 -21.09 10.43
N LEU A 73 -6.83 -19.84 10.92
CA LEU A 73 -6.52 -19.52 12.32
C LEU A 73 -7.40 -20.32 13.29
N SER A 74 -8.72 -20.38 13.04
CA SER A 74 -9.63 -21.15 13.90
C SER A 74 -9.25 -22.62 13.95
N THR A 75 -8.95 -23.22 12.79
CA THR A 75 -8.49 -24.61 12.72
C THR A 75 -7.17 -24.82 13.46
N GLN A 76 -6.18 -23.95 13.27
CA GLN A 76 -4.90 -24.03 13.98
C GLN A 76 -5.06 -23.91 15.50
N TYR A 77 -5.98 -23.04 15.95
CA TYR A 77 -6.28 -22.91 17.37
C TYR A 77 -6.88 -24.20 17.95
N GLU A 78 -7.88 -24.80 17.28
CA GLU A 78 -8.52 -26.03 17.66
C GLU A 78 -7.55 -27.23 17.63
N GLU A 79 -6.68 -27.30 16.62
CA GLU A 79 -5.63 -28.32 16.53
C GLU A 79 -4.61 -28.19 17.67
N ALA A 80 -4.18 -26.94 17.99
CA ALA A 80 -3.28 -26.71 19.11
C ALA A 80 -3.92 -27.09 20.48
N GLU A 81 -5.21 -26.78 20.67
CA GLU A 81 -5.96 -27.15 21.86
C GLU A 81 -6.02 -28.68 22.02
N THR A 82 -6.39 -29.35 20.93
CA THR A 82 -6.46 -30.82 20.90
C THR A 82 -5.08 -31.48 21.15
N LEU A 83 -4.04 -30.94 20.54
CA LEU A 83 -2.67 -31.43 20.73
C LEU A 83 -2.22 -31.29 22.18
N LEU A 84 -2.47 -30.17 22.83
CA LEU A 84 -2.11 -29.95 24.24
C LEU A 84 -2.90 -30.86 25.18
N GLU A 85 -4.17 -31.22 24.88
CA GLU A 85 -4.94 -32.20 25.61
C GLU A 85 -4.35 -33.61 25.49
N MET A 86 -3.97 -34.01 24.27
CA MET A 86 -3.33 -35.32 24.02
C MET A 86 -1.99 -35.44 24.75
N ILE A 87 -1.15 -34.40 24.71
CA ILE A 87 0.17 -34.37 25.39
C ILE A 87 -0.03 -34.53 26.92
N GLU A 88 -1.06 -33.91 27.49
CA GLU A 88 -1.37 -34.05 28.92
C GLU A 88 -1.82 -35.47 29.27
N GLU A 89 -2.67 -36.09 28.45
CA GLU A 89 -3.14 -37.47 28.67
C GLU A 89 -2.01 -38.48 28.56
N GLU A 90 -1.13 -38.35 27.57
CA GLU A 90 0.00 -39.27 27.36
C GLU A 90 1.14 -39.05 28.33
N ASN A 91 1.20 -37.88 28.98
CA ASN A 91 2.24 -37.49 29.93
C ASN A 91 3.67 -37.67 29.39
N ASP A 92 3.84 -37.39 28.06
CA ASP A 92 5.12 -37.50 27.34
C ASP A 92 5.81 -36.15 27.19
N PRO A 93 6.89 -35.85 27.93
CA PRO A 93 7.60 -34.60 27.86
C PRO A 93 8.28 -34.35 26.50
N SER A 94 8.46 -35.37 25.66
CA SER A 94 9.08 -35.24 24.36
C SER A 94 8.19 -34.47 23.36
N LEU A 95 6.88 -34.48 23.58
CA LEU A 95 5.91 -33.77 22.75
C LEU A 95 5.71 -32.30 23.17
N ALA A 96 6.30 -31.85 24.28
CA ALA A 96 6.19 -30.49 24.76
C ALA A 96 6.75 -29.47 23.75
N ALA A 97 7.77 -29.83 22.98
CA ALA A 97 8.34 -28.97 21.92
C ALA A 97 7.35 -28.77 20.75
N GLU A 98 6.59 -29.81 20.39
CA GLU A 98 5.56 -29.75 19.36
C GLU A 98 4.38 -28.87 19.81
N GLY A 99 3.98 -28.98 21.09
CA GLY A 99 2.97 -28.10 21.68
C GLY A 99 3.41 -26.61 21.70
N GLU A 100 4.69 -26.34 22.03
CA GLU A 100 5.25 -24.98 21.98
C GLU A 100 5.24 -24.42 20.57
N GLU A 101 5.60 -25.22 19.56
CA GLU A 101 5.57 -24.84 18.15
C GLU A 101 4.14 -24.54 17.68
N ALA A 102 3.16 -25.37 18.04
CA ALA A 102 1.75 -25.17 17.71
C ALA A 102 1.19 -23.86 18.31
N VAL A 103 1.45 -23.59 19.60
CA VAL A 103 1.03 -22.35 20.25
C VAL A 103 1.70 -21.13 19.61
N SER A 104 2.99 -21.21 19.27
CA SER A 104 3.71 -20.14 18.58
C SER A 104 3.17 -19.88 17.17
N ALA A 105 2.73 -20.93 16.46
CA ALA A 105 2.08 -20.78 15.15
C ALA A 105 0.74 -20.06 15.25
N VAL A 106 -0.06 -20.36 16.28
CA VAL A 106 -1.32 -19.63 16.55
C VAL A 106 -1.06 -18.16 16.87
N GLU A 107 -0.06 -17.85 17.70
CA GLU A 107 0.31 -16.45 17.99
C GLU A 107 0.66 -15.68 16.72
N LYS A 108 1.50 -16.25 15.86
CA LYS A 108 1.88 -15.63 14.60
C LYS A 108 0.67 -15.40 13.68
N ALA A 109 -0.23 -16.38 13.59
CA ALA A 109 -1.43 -16.26 12.76
C ALA A 109 -2.39 -15.19 13.29
N ILE A 110 -2.48 -15.00 14.62
CA ILE A 110 -3.23 -13.90 15.24
C ILE A 110 -2.60 -12.56 14.87
N ASP A 111 -1.29 -12.43 15.04
CA ASP A 111 -0.56 -11.18 14.73
C ASP A 111 -0.73 -10.79 13.26
N GLU A 112 -0.61 -11.75 12.32
CA GLU A 112 -0.83 -11.53 10.89
C GLU A 112 -2.25 -11.05 10.57
N LEU A 113 -3.27 -11.65 11.21
CA LEU A 113 -4.66 -11.25 10.98
C LEU A 113 -5.01 -9.93 11.65
N GLN A 114 -4.48 -9.63 12.84
CA GLN A 114 -4.62 -8.31 13.48
C GLN A 114 -4.07 -7.21 12.58
N LEU A 115 -2.95 -7.48 11.94
CA LEU A 115 -2.35 -6.56 11.00
C LEU A 115 -3.27 -6.21 9.83
N MET A 116 -3.96 -7.19 9.28
CA MET A 116 -4.92 -6.95 8.20
C MET A 116 -6.08 -6.06 8.61
N THR A 117 -6.49 -6.11 9.89
CA THR A 117 -7.54 -5.20 10.39
C THR A 117 -7.09 -3.74 10.46
N MET A 118 -5.76 -3.49 10.48
CA MET A 118 -5.17 -2.16 10.51
C MET A 118 -4.95 -1.56 9.12
N LEU A 119 -5.04 -2.37 8.06
CA LEU A 119 -4.87 -1.97 6.67
C LEU A 119 -6.21 -1.54 6.05
N ASN A 120 -6.70 -0.36 6.46
CA ASN A 120 -8.01 0.18 6.03
C ASN A 120 -7.88 1.42 5.12
N GLY A 121 -6.68 1.81 4.71
CA GLY A 121 -6.45 2.93 3.82
C GLY A 121 -6.93 2.64 2.38
N GLU A 122 -7.35 3.69 1.66
CA GLU A 122 -7.85 3.61 0.27
C GLU A 122 -6.92 2.81 -0.66
N TYR A 123 -5.60 2.91 -0.44
CA TYR A 123 -4.57 2.29 -1.29
C TYR A 123 -3.85 1.12 -0.62
N ASP A 124 -4.21 0.73 0.61
CA ASP A 124 -3.47 -0.29 1.37
C ASP A 124 -3.40 -1.64 0.65
N HIS A 125 -4.38 -1.95 -0.17
CA HIS A 125 -4.45 -3.17 -0.98
C HIS A 125 -3.58 -3.15 -2.25
N ALA A 126 -3.07 -1.96 -2.64
CA ALA A 126 -2.32 -1.78 -3.87
C ALA A 126 -0.90 -2.39 -3.80
N ASN A 127 -0.29 -2.58 -4.98
CA ASN A 127 1.13 -2.83 -5.10
C ASN A 127 1.92 -1.61 -4.63
N ALA A 128 3.17 -1.79 -4.22
CA ALA A 128 4.03 -0.72 -3.74
C ALA A 128 5.13 -0.39 -4.74
N ILE A 129 5.39 0.89 -4.96
CA ILE A 129 6.56 1.39 -5.69
C ILE A 129 7.50 1.99 -4.64
N LEU A 130 8.68 1.40 -4.52
CA LEU A 130 9.74 1.85 -3.62
C LEU A 130 10.80 2.60 -4.42
N THR A 131 11.13 3.81 -3.98
CA THR A 131 12.22 4.60 -4.58
C THR A 131 13.24 4.97 -3.52
N PHE A 132 14.47 4.52 -3.71
CA PHE A 132 15.60 4.78 -2.84
C PHE A 132 16.45 5.90 -3.40
N HIS A 133 16.88 6.81 -2.53
CA HIS A 133 17.80 7.90 -2.90
C HIS A 133 18.94 7.96 -1.89
N ALA A 134 20.17 7.98 -2.40
CA ALA A 134 21.34 8.28 -1.59
C ALA A 134 21.26 9.72 -1.09
N GLY A 135 21.37 9.91 0.22
CA GLY A 135 21.36 11.22 0.86
C GLY A 135 22.77 11.76 1.12
N THR A 136 22.93 12.47 2.24
CA THR A 136 24.21 13.01 2.65
C THR A 136 25.18 11.90 3.09
N GLY A 137 26.40 11.87 2.54
CA GLY A 137 27.45 10.89 2.89
C GLY A 137 28.32 10.41 1.71
N GLY A 138 28.11 10.96 0.50
CA GLY A 138 28.91 10.59 -0.68
C GLY A 138 28.82 9.11 -1.04
N THR A 139 29.95 8.46 -1.36
CA THR A 139 30.03 7.03 -1.72
C THR A 139 29.43 6.13 -0.65
N GLU A 140 29.58 6.47 0.65
CA GLU A 140 28.99 5.73 1.77
C GLU A 140 27.45 5.76 1.74
N ALA A 141 26.84 6.89 1.36
CA ALA A 141 25.39 7.01 1.24
C ALA A 141 24.86 6.23 0.02
N GLN A 142 25.64 6.15 -1.05
CA GLN A 142 25.32 5.34 -2.24
C GLN A 142 25.33 3.84 -1.93
N ASP A 143 26.34 3.38 -1.17
CA ASP A 143 26.41 2.01 -0.68
C ASP A 143 25.25 1.70 0.31
N TRP A 144 24.91 2.66 1.16
CA TRP A 144 23.77 2.52 2.06
C TRP A 144 22.44 2.36 1.31
N ALA A 145 22.21 3.13 0.26
CA ALA A 145 21.02 3.00 -0.58
C ALA A 145 20.93 1.62 -1.24
N GLU A 146 22.06 1.05 -1.70
CA GLU A 146 22.13 -0.30 -2.24
C GLU A 146 21.81 -1.36 -1.17
N MET A 147 22.37 -1.20 0.04
CA MET A 147 22.08 -2.10 1.16
C MET A 147 20.58 -2.09 1.53
N LEU A 148 19.93 -0.92 1.54
CA LEU A 148 18.48 -0.80 1.77
C LEU A 148 17.69 -1.50 0.66
N THR A 149 18.03 -1.26 -0.59
CA THR A 149 17.38 -1.93 -1.74
C THR A 149 17.42 -3.45 -1.61
N ARG A 150 18.58 -4.00 -1.24
CA ARG A 150 18.74 -5.44 -0.98
C ARG A 150 17.90 -5.92 0.21
N MET A 151 17.87 -5.16 1.30
CA MET A 151 17.11 -5.49 2.52
C MET A 151 15.62 -5.63 2.22
N TYR A 152 15.02 -4.65 1.52
CA TYR A 152 13.60 -4.68 1.16
C TYR A 152 13.29 -5.73 0.08
N THR A 153 14.21 -6.00 -0.83
CA THR A 153 14.07 -7.11 -1.80
C THR A 153 13.95 -8.45 -1.07
N ARG A 154 14.81 -8.71 -0.09
CA ARG A 154 14.79 -9.94 0.70
C ARG A 154 13.53 -10.08 1.55
N TRP A 155 13.08 -8.97 2.15
CA TRP A 155 11.82 -8.96 2.88
C TRP A 155 10.66 -9.33 1.95
N ALA A 156 10.59 -8.73 0.76
CA ALA A 156 9.53 -8.97 -0.21
C ALA A 156 9.54 -10.44 -0.69
N GLU A 157 10.71 -10.99 -1.00
CA GLU A 157 10.87 -12.40 -1.41
C GLU A 157 10.44 -13.37 -0.31
N ALA A 158 10.81 -13.09 0.96
CA ALA A 158 10.43 -13.90 2.11
C ALA A 158 8.91 -13.95 2.33
N HIS A 159 8.19 -12.86 1.96
CA HIS A 159 6.73 -12.76 2.04
C HIS A 159 6.00 -13.22 0.77
N GLY A 160 6.73 -13.78 -0.21
CA GLY A 160 6.15 -14.27 -1.46
C GLY A 160 5.68 -13.18 -2.42
N TYR A 161 6.15 -11.94 -2.23
CA TYR A 161 5.92 -10.86 -3.18
C TYR A 161 6.81 -10.98 -4.41
N SER A 162 6.31 -10.54 -5.56
CA SER A 162 7.11 -10.41 -6.77
C SER A 162 7.78 -9.04 -6.81
N VAL A 163 9.09 -9.01 -7.03
CA VAL A 163 9.88 -7.78 -7.12
C VAL A 163 10.27 -7.52 -8.57
N GLU A 164 9.96 -6.35 -9.09
CA GLU A 164 10.32 -5.89 -10.42
C GLU A 164 11.14 -4.60 -10.31
N VAL A 165 12.38 -4.63 -10.78
CA VAL A 165 13.23 -3.44 -10.82
C VAL A 165 12.79 -2.56 -11.99
N LEU A 166 12.42 -1.30 -11.69
CA LEU A 166 11.94 -0.33 -12.67
C LEU A 166 13.09 0.53 -13.22
N ASP A 167 13.97 1.00 -12.34
CA ASP A 167 15.08 1.88 -12.69
C ASP A 167 16.21 1.75 -11.67
N VAL A 168 17.46 1.86 -12.11
CA VAL A 168 18.64 1.90 -11.25
C VAL A 168 19.65 2.88 -11.83
N LEU A 169 20.09 3.81 -11.00
CA LEU A 169 21.16 4.74 -11.30
C LEU A 169 22.37 4.42 -10.41
N ASP A 170 23.40 3.86 -11.01
CA ASP A 170 24.62 3.44 -10.32
C ASP A 170 25.36 4.64 -9.68
N GLY A 171 26.07 4.36 -8.61
CA GLY A 171 27.01 5.28 -7.98
C GLY A 171 28.25 5.51 -8.83
N ASP A 172 29.01 6.57 -8.52
CA ASP A 172 30.22 6.90 -9.28
C ASP A 172 31.37 5.95 -8.98
N GLU A 173 31.49 5.44 -7.76
CA GLU A 173 32.56 4.56 -7.30
C GLU A 173 32.02 3.24 -6.73
N ALA A 174 30.91 3.28 -6.01
CA ALA A 174 30.24 2.13 -5.41
C ALA A 174 28.78 2.47 -5.09
N GLY A 175 27.95 1.44 -4.91
CA GLY A 175 26.55 1.57 -4.54
C GLY A 175 25.67 2.19 -5.65
N ILE A 176 24.53 2.72 -5.26
CA ILE A 176 23.54 3.32 -6.16
C ILE A 176 23.22 4.77 -5.74
N LYS A 177 23.01 5.67 -6.71
CA LYS A 177 22.47 7.02 -6.46
C LYS A 177 20.98 6.97 -6.19
N SER A 178 20.28 6.17 -6.98
CA SER A 178 18.86 5.89 -6.81
C SER A 178 18.49 4.54 -7.38
N ALA A 179 17.46 3.93 -6.86
CA ALA A 179 16.80 2.76 -7.44
C ALA A 179 15.30 2.85 -7.24
N SER A 180 14.54 2.38 -8.22
CA SER A 180 13.09 2.23 -8.13
C SER A 180 12.72 0.79 -8.39
N MET A 181 11.87 0.21 -7.53
CA MET A 181 11.35 -1.14 -7.69
C MET A 181 9.87 -1.20 -7.36
N MET A 182 9.16 -2.09 -8.03
CA MET A 182 7.76 -2.39 -7.75
C MET A 182 7.68 -3.72 -7.00
N ILE A 183 6.95 -3.71 -5.89
CA ILE A 183 6.63 -4.90 -5.10
C ILE A 183 5.17 -5.22 -5.34
N LYS A 184 4.92 -6.37 -5.96
CA LYS A 184 3.58 -6.82 -6.37
C LYS A 184 3.08 -7.92 -5.44
N GLY A 185 1.91 -7.71 -4.91
CA GLY A 185 1.19 -8.67 -4.09
C GLY A 185 0.15 -8.00 -3.18
N PRO A 186 -0.66 -8.80 -2.49
CA PRO A 186 -1.76 -8.27 -1.68
C PRO A 186 -1.24 -7.42 -0.53
N ASN A 187 -1.77 -6.21 -0.40
CA ASN A 187 -1.45 -5.25 0.66
C ASN A 187 0.03 -4.80 0.72
N ALA A 188 0.77 -4.90 -0.39
CA ALA A 188 2.18 -4.53 -0.41
C ALA A 188 2.41 -3.08 0.00
N TYR A 189 1.60 -2.13 -0.51
CA TYR A 189 1.68 -0.74 -0.10
C TYR A 189 1.29 -0.54 1.36
N GLY A 190 0.20 -1.16 1.81
CA GLY A 190 -0.28 -1.04 3.19
C GLY A 190 0.75 -1.44 4.22
N MET A 191 1.55 -2.48 3.93
CA MET A 191 2.66 -2.92 4.77
C MET A 191 3.83 -1.96 4.71
N LEU A 192 4.26 -1.58 3.51
CA LEU A 192 5.49 -0.85 3.28
C LEU A 192 5.36 0.67 3.46
N LYS A 193 4.14 1.24 3.49
CA LYS A 193 3.93 2.67 3.78
C LYS A 193 4.58 3.12 5.09
N SER A 194 4.72 2.18 6.06
CA SER A 194 5.43 2.39 7.32
C SER A 194 6.91 2.74 7.14
N GLU A 195 7.50 2.34 6.02
CA GLU A 195 8.94 2.44 5.77
C GLU A 195 9.33 3.73 5.04
N ASN A 196 8.33 4.56 4.69
CA ASN A 196 8.55 5.84 4.03
C ASN A 196 9.30 6.82 4.94
N GLY A 197 10.46 7.31 4.49
CA GLY A 197 11.25 8.32 5.22
C GLY A 197 12.75 8.14 5.11
N VAL A 198 13.49 8.78 6.05
CA VAL A 198 14.95 8.79 6.06
C VAL A 198 15.50 7.71 6.97
N HIS A 199 16.44 6.92 6.46
CA HIS A 199 17.15 5.84 7.16
C HIS A 199 18.60 6.25 7.41
N ARG A 200 19.03 6.18 8.67
CA ARG A 200 20.37 6.58 9.11
C ARG A 200 21.24 5.36 9.36
N LEU A 201 22.40 5.30 8.72
CA LEU A 201 23.44 4.30 8.95
C LEU A 201 24.57 4.88 9.81
N VAL A 202 25.04 4.11 10.78
CA VAL A 202 26.25 4.41 11.58
C VAL A 202 27.13 3.16 11.60
N ARG A 203 28.24 3.19 10.86
CA ARG A 203 29.22 2.09 10.80
C ARG A 203 30.66 2.60 10.60
N ILE A 204 31.62 1.70 10.69
CA ILE A 204 32.98 1.95 10.18
C ILE A 204 32.89 1.86 8.65
N SER A 205 33.26 2.93 7.95
CA SER A 205 33.20 2.99 6.50
C SER A 205 34.24 2.08 5.86
N PRO A 206 33.85 1.19 4.91
CA PRO A 206 34.79 0.41 4.13
C PRO A 206 35.57 1.26 3.12
N PHE A 207 35.12 2.50 2.85
CA PHE A 207 35.74 3.45 1.89
C PHE A 207 36.70 4.41 2.58
N ASP A 208 36.74 4.47 3.92
CA ASP A 208 37.70 5.31 4.67
C ASP A 208 38.93 4.54 5.06
N ALA A 209 40.09 4.89 4.48
CA ALA A 209 41.37 4.29 4.78
C ALA A 209 41.78 4.36 6.29
N ASN A 210 41.20 5.31 7.03
CA ASN A 210 41.46 5.47 8.47
C ASN A 210 40.47 4.68 9.35
N ALA A 211 39.57 3.90 8.75
CA ALA A 211 38.56 3.10 9.45
C ALA A 211 37.73 3.90 10.48
N ARG A 212 37.41 5.15 10.17
CA ARG A 212 36.62 6.01 11.03
C ARG A 212 35.15 5.66 10.96
N ARG A 213 34.46 5.87 12.08
CA ARG A 213 32.98 5.77 12.12
C ARG A 213 32.38 6.92 11.34
N GLN A 214 31.54 6.57 10.34
CA GLN A 214 30.80 7.50 9.49
C GLN A 214 29.30 7.37 9.75
N THR A 215 28.60 8.44 9.43
CA THR A 215 27.12 8.48 9.46
C THR A 215 26.64 8.89 8.08
N SER A 216 25.75 8.08 7.50
CA SER A 216 25.20 8.31 6.18
C SER A 216 23.69 8.19 6.19
N PHE A 217 23.03 8.85 5.26
CA PHE A 217 21.59 8.89 5.16
C PHE A 217 21.17 8.43 3.76
N ALA A 218 20.06 7.72 3.71
CA ALA A 218 19.36 7.43 2.49
C ALA A 218 17.85 7.57 2.74
N SER A 219 17.10 8.01 1.76
CA SER A 219 15.64 8.06 1.86
C SER A 219 15.00 6.90 1.09
N LEU A 220 13.92 6.43 1.63
CA LEU A 220 12.98 5.54 0.97
C LEU A 220 11.65 6.28 0.80
N GLU A 221 11.20 6.40 -0.43
CA GLU A 221 9.86 6.85 -0.78
C GLU A 221 9.02 5.64 -1.15
N VAL A 222 7.84 5.53 -0.54
CA VAL A 222 6.90 4.43 -0.79
C VAL A 222 5.60 5.00 -1.35
N MET A 223 5.23 4.58 -2.57
CA MET A 223 4.04 5.02 -3.27
C MET A 223 3.16 3.81 -3.64
N PRO A 224 1.83 3.95 -3.62
CA PRO A 224 0.97 2.91 -4.18
C PRO A 224 1.05 2.92 -5.71
N GLU A 225 0.87 1.76 -6.33
CA GLU A 225 0.58 1.69 -7.74
C GLU A 225 -0.83 2.24 -7.98
N LEU A 226 -0.92 3.36 -8.68
CA LEU A 226 -2.18 4.00 -9.02
C LEU A 226 -2.61 3.62 -10.44
N ASP A 227 -3.89 3.34 -10.63
CA ASP A 227 -4.47 3.16 -11.95
C ASP A 227 -4.33 4.45 -12.78
N ASN A 228 -3.47 4.42 -13.79
CA ASN A 228 -3.25 5.56 -14.70
C ASN A 228 -4.40 5.78 -15.70
N ASN A 229 -5.48 5.01 -15.64
CA ASN A 229 -6.62 5.13 -16.51
C ASN A 229 -7.57 6.25 -16.03
N ILE A 230 -7.19 7.50 -16.30
CA ILE A 230 -8.10 8.63 -16.12
C ILE A 230 -9.18 8.54 -17.21
N LYS A 231 -10.25 7.80 -16.94
CA LYS A 231 -11.43 7.76 -17.80
C LYS A 231 -12.32 8.96 -17.48
N VAL A 232 -12.53 9.83 -18.44
CA VAL A 232 -13.52 10.92 -18.34
C VAL A 232 -14.80 10.45 -19.01
N GLU A 233 -15.75 9.99 -18.21
CA GLU A 233 -17.10 9.69 -18.67
C GLU A 233 -17.98 10.95 -18.52
N ILE A 234 -18.59 11.36 -19.60
CA ILE A 234 -19.51 12.50 -19.60
C ILE A 234 -20.92 11.97 -19.75
N ASN A 235 -21.73 12.09 -18.71
CA ASN A 235 -23.13 11.76 -18.78
C ASN A 235 -23.85 12.85 -19.61
N PRO A 236 -24.56 12.51 -20.71
CA PRO A 236 -25.29 13.48 -21.52
C PRO A 236 -26.34 14.29 -20.75
N ALA A 237 -26.87 13.78 -19.62
CA ALA A 237 -27.82 14.48 -18.78
C ALA A 237 -27.19 15.64 -18.00
N ASP A 238 -25.88 15.63 -17.81
CA ASP A 238 -25.11 16.66 -17.12
C ASP A 238 -24.68 17.81 -18.03
N ILE A 239 -24.98 17.73 -19.34
CA ILE A 239 -24.66 18.75 -20.29
C ILE A 239 -25.89 19.59 -20.62
N GLU A 240 -25.76 20.90 -20.43
CA GLU A 240 -26.69 21.88 -20.96
C GLU A 240 -26.15 22.44 -22.27
N MET A 241 -26.90 22.31 -23.35
CA MET A 241 -26.54 22.84 -24.66
C MET A 241 -27.33 24.13 -24.96
N GLN A 242 -26.61 25.19 -25.25
CA GLN A 242 -27.16 26.47 -25.69
C GLN A 242 -26.71 26.74 -27.13
N VAL A 243 -27.65 27.15 -27.97
CA VAL A 243 -27.40 27.52 -29.38
C VAL A 243 -27.59 29.01 -29.56
N TYR A 244 -26.63 29.64 -30.17
CA TYR A 244 -26.68 31.09 -30.41
C TYR A 244 -26.17 31.45 -31.80
N ARG A 245 -26.40 32.71 -32.21
CA ARG A 245 -25.88 33.23 -33.48
C ARG A 245 -24.41 33.53 -33.35
N SER A 246 -23.61 33.05 -34.30
CA SER A 246 -22.18 33.38 -34.37
C SER A 246 -21.98 34.87 -34.58
N SER A 247 -21.08 35.49 -33.84
CA SER A 247 -20.66 36.85 -34.00
C SER A 247 -19.33 36.90 -34.75
N GLY A 248 -19.27 37.59 -35.90
CA GLY A 248 -18.03 37.75 -36.67
C GLY A 248 -18.27 38.49 -37.99
N ALA A 249 -17.20 38.98 -38.61
CA ALA A 249 -17.20 39.62 -39.94
C ALA A 249 -17.48 38.56 -41.02
N GLY A 250 -18.74 38.32 -41.36
CA GLY A 250 -19.17 37.36 -42.38
C GLY A 250 -20.47 37.76 -43.04
N GLY A 251 -20.70 37.26 -44.27
CA GLY A 251 -21.83 37.64 -45.14
C GLY A 251 -23.19 37.19 -44.56
N GLN A 252 -24.29 37.44 -45.31
CA GLN A 252 -25.70 37.24 -44.90
C GLN A 252 -26.06 35.86 -44.30
N HIS A 253 -25.26 34.83 -44.55
CA HIS A 253 -25.52 33.45 -44.02
C HIS A 253 -25.16 33.32 -42.55
N ILE A 254 -24.13 34.00 -42.05
CA ILE A 254 -23.67 33.93 -40.67
C ILE A 254 -24.65 34.59 -39.69
N ASN A 255 -25.34 35.63 -40.16
CA ASN A 255 -26.26 36.42 -39.33
C ASN A 255 -27.70 35.84 -39.28
N LYS A 256 -28.01 34.81 -40.07
CA LYS A 256 -29.37 34.23 -40.16
C LYS A 256 -29.50 32.86 -39.49
N THR A 257 -28.42 32.12 -39.35
CA THR A 257 -28.43 30.74 -38.76
C THR A 257 -27.79 30.68 -37.40
N SER A 258 -28.47 30.11 -36.43
CA SER A 258 -27.91 29.85 -35.09
C SER A 258 -27.07 28.57 -35.13
N SER A 259 -25.81 28.66 -35.62
CA SER A 259 -24.91 27.53 -35.76
C SER A 259 -23.91 27.42 -34.62
N ALA A 260 -23.70 28.47 -33.83
CA ALA A 260 -22.80 28.44 -32.69
C ALA A 260 -23.38 27.65 -31.52
N VAL A 261 -22.57 26.79 -30.90
CA VAL A 261 -22.95 25.91 -29.80
C VAL A 261 -22.09 26.23 -28.57
N ARG A 262 -22.77 26.32 -27.42
CA ARG A 262 -22.16 26.38 -26.10
C ARG A 262 -22.62 25.19 -25.30
N LEU A 263 -21.68 24.48 -24.68
CA LEU A 263 -21.95 23.38 -23.76
C LEU A 263 -21.53 23.78 -22.36
N ILE A 264 -22.39 23.53 -21.39
CA ILE A 264 -22.16 23.79 -19.97
C ILE A 264 -22.25 22.44 -19.26
N HIS A 265 -21.19 22.04 -18.62
CA HIS A 265 -21.18 20.86 -17.76
C HIS A 265 -21.64 21.26 -16.37
N LYS A 266 -22.88 20.87 -16.01
CA LYS A 266 -23.55 21.30 -14.77
C LYS A 266 -22.77 21.02 -13.49
N PRO A 267 -22.17 19.79 -13.30
CA PRO A 267 -21.47 19.47 -12.05
C PRO A 267 -20.22 20.33 -11.82
N THR A 268 -19.46 20.64 -12.88
CA THR A 268 -18.18 21.37 -12.76
C THR A 268 -18.29 22.85 -13.15
N GLY A 269 -19.41 23.28 -13.75
CA GLY A 269 -19.57 24.64 -14.25
C GLY A 269 -18.72 24.99 -15.47
N ILE A 270 -18.01 24.01 -16.07
CA ILE A 270 -17.16 24.24 -17.23
C ILE A 270 -18.00 24.58 -18.45
N VAL A 271 -17.59 25.63 -19.14
CA VAL A 271 -18.23 26.10 -20.37
C VAL A 271 -17.27 25.94 -21.53
N THR A 272 -17.75 25.34 -22.63
CA THR A 272 -17.06 25.29 -23.91
C THR A 272 -17.96 25.83 -25.01
N ALA A 273 -17.42 26.50 -25.99
CA ALA A 273 -18.18 27.05 -27.10
C ALA A 273 -17.41 26.88 -28.42
N CYS A 274 -18.12 26.55 -29.47
CA CYS A 274 -17.58 26.46 -30.81
C CYS A 274 -18.51 27.15 -31.82
N GLN A 275 -17.92 27.95 -32.69
CA GLN A 275 -18.64 28.66 -33.77
C GLN A 275 -17.87 28.69 -35.11
N THR A 276 -16.86 27.82 -35.21
CA THR A 276 -15.92 27.86 -36.38
C THR A 276 -16.50 27.19 -37.61
N GLN A 277 -17.46 26.28 -37.43
CA GLN A 277 -18.05 25.52 -38.54
C GLN A 277 -19.42 26.09 -38.94
N ARG A 278 -19.81 25.84 -40.20
CA ARG A 278 -21.14 26.22 -40.70
C ARG A 278 -22.26 25.31 -40.19
N SER A 279 -21.91 24.10 -39.78
CA SER A 279 -22.86 23.08 -39.27
C SER A 279 -22.92 23.15 -37.75
N GLN A 280 -24.13 23.25 -37.19
CA GLN A 280 -24.40 23.18 -35.76
C GLN A 280 -23.93 21.84 -35.18
N LEU A 281 -24.08 20.73 -35.93
CA LEU A 281 -23.67 19.41 -35.50
C LEU A 281 -22.15 19.35 -35.31
N GLN A 282 -21.39 19.85 -36.29
CA GLN A 282 -19.91 19.89 -36.15
C GLN A 282 -19.47 20.78 -35.02
N ASN A 283 -20.08 21.96 -34.83
CA ASN A 283 -19.77 22.83 -33.68
C ASN A 283 -20.07 22.14 -32.34
N ARG A 284 -21.13 21.31 -32.28
CA ARG A 284 -21.43 20.52 -31.09
C ARG A 284 -20.36 19.46 -30.83
N GLU A 285 -19.92 18.75 -31.85
CA GLU A 285 -18.86 17.74 -31.74
C GLU A 285 -17.54 18.38 -31.26
N TYR A 286 -17.11 19.46 -31.87
CA TYR A 286 -15.90 20.18 -31.42
C TYR A 286 -16.03 20.73 -30.00
N ALA A 287 -17.18 21.30 -29.64
CA ALA A 287 -17.41 21.77 -28.27
C ALA A 287 -17.38 20.62 -27.26
N MET A 288 -17.84 19.42 -27.64
CA MET A 288 -17.78 18.21 -26.82
C MET A 288 -16.35 17.72 -26.64
N GLU A 289 -15.54 17.71 -27.71
CA GLU A 289 -14.11 17.37 -27.62
C GLU A 289 -13.35 18.34 -26.73
N MET A 290 -13.63 19.64 -26.86
CA MET A 290 -13.06 20.66 -25.97
C MET A 290 -13.48 20.45 -24.50
N LEU A 291 -14.73 20.04 -24.25
CA LEU A 291 -15.21 19.74 -22.91
C LEU A 291 -14.50 18.52 -22.33
N LYS A 292 -14.38 17.44 -23.11
CA LYS A 292 -13.61 16.25 -22.70
C LYS A 292 -12.17 16.59 -22.34
N ALA A 293 -11.50 17.39 -23.19
CA ALA A 293 -10.13 17.81 -22.93
C ALA A 293 -9.97 18.60 -21.62
N LYS A 294 -10.91 19.52 -21.33
CA LYS A 294 -10.89 20.31 -20.08
C LYS A 294 -11.17 19.44 -18.87
N LEU A 295 -12.14 18.53 -18.93
CA LEU A 295 -12.44 17.61 -17.85
C LEU A 295 -11.27 16.66 -17.59
N TYR A 296 -10.60 16.18 -18.64
CA TYR A 296 -9.39 15.39 -18.53
C TYR A 296 -8.26 16.14 -17.81
N GLN A 297 -8.05 17.42 -18.12
CA GLN A 297 -7.06 18.24 -17.42
C GLN A 297 -7.36 18.38 -15.93
N ILE A 298 -8.63 18.57 -15.56
CA ILE A 298 -9.04 18.65 -14.15
C ILE A 298 -8.82 17.31 -13.46
N ALA A 299 -9.24 16.20 -14.07
CA ALA A 299 -9.02 14.87 -13.51
C ALA A 299 -7.52 14.56 -13.37
N LEU A 300 -6.69 14.99 -14.33
CA LEU A 300 -5.23 14.87 -14.23
C LEU A 300 -4.65 15.71 -13.09
N GLN A 301 -5.17 16.93 -12.88
CA GLN A 301 -4.72 17.77 -11.76
C GLN A 301 -5.12 17.18 -10.42
N GLN A 302 -6.37 16.72 -10.28
CA GLN A 302 -6.83 16.05 -9.07
C GLN A 302 -6.02 14.76 -8.78
N HIS A 303 -5.62 14.04 -9.82
CA HIS A 303 -4.76 12.87 -9.66
C HIS A 303 -3.36 13.26 -9.18
N LYS A 304 -2.78 14.36 -9.68
CA LYS A 304 -1.51 14.91 -9.20
C LYS A 304 -1.60 15.37 -7.74
N ASP A 305 -2.65 16.11 -7.41
CA ASP A 305 -2.88 16.60 -6.04
C ASP A 305 -2.99 15.42 -5.06
N LYS A 306 -3.69 14.33 -5.44
CA LYS A 306 -3.72 13.08 -4.65
C LYS A 306 -2.33 12.43 -4.49
N ILE A 307 -1.53 12.40 -5.54
CA ILE A 307 -0.16 11.89 -5.47
C ILE A 307 0.67 12.73 -4.50
N ASP A 308 0.56 14.06 -4.57
CA ASP A 308 1.29 14.96 -3.70
C ASP A 308 0.84 14.84 -2.23
N ASP A 309 -0.47 14.62 -1.99
CA ASP A 309 -1.01 14.32 -0.66
C ASP A 309 -0.48 12.99 -0.10
N ILE A 310 -0.35 11.95 -0.94
CA ILE A 310 0.20 10.65 -0.56
C ILE A 310 1.70 10.74 -0.25
N LYS A 311 2.45 11.52 -1.05
CA LYS A 311 3.88 11.76 -0.81
C LYS A 311 4.14 12.45 0.53
N GLY A 312 3.20 13.28 0.98
CA GLY A 312 3.36 14.09 2.18
C GLY A 312 4.46 15.14 2.04
N VAL A 313 4.87 15.70 3.17
CA VAL A 313 5.95 16.67 3.21
C VAL A 313 7.28 15.93 3.02
N GLN A 314 7.94 16.15 1.88
CA GLN A 314 9.30 15.67 1.67
C GLN A 314 10.27 16.45 2.57
N ASN A 315 10.68 15.83 3.66
CA ASN A 315 11.71 16.39 4.53
C ASN A 315 13.09 16.27 3.88
N GLU A 316 13.96 17.25 4.11
CA GLU A 316 15.36 17.18 3.65
C GLU A 316 16.03 15.89 4.15
N ILE A 317 16.77 15.20 3.26
CA ILE A 317 17.51 13.96 3.57
C ILE A 317 18.75 14.33 4.40
N ALA A 318 18.53 14.76 5.65
CA ALA A 318 19.55 15.29 6.55
C ALA A 318 19.25 14.96 8.02
N TRP A 319 20.10 15.45 8.90
CA TRP A 319 19.94 15.33 10.36
C TRP A 319 18.61 15.93 10.84
N GLY A 320 17.84 15.14 11.59
CA GLY A 320 16.63 15.62 12.27
C GLY A 320 15.32 14.97 11.81
N HIS A 321 15.29 14.27 10.69
CA HIS A 321 14.07 13.66 10.13
C HIS A 321 14.21 12.15 9.85
N GLN A 322 15.06 11.46 10.63
CA GLN A 322 15.25 10.03 10.43
C GLN A 322 14.16 9.20 11.12
N ILE A 323 13.48 8.34 10.37
CA ILE A 323 12.52 7.40 10.94
C ILE A 323 13.20 6.25 11.68
N ARG A 324 14.37 5.78 11.18
CA ARG A 324 15.08 4.62 11.73
C ARG A 324 16.58 4.78 11.66
N SER A 325 17.27 4.36 12.73
CA SER A 325 18.73 4.35 12.82
C SER A 325 19.25 2.92 12.88
N TYR A 326 20.29 2.65 12.09
CA TYR A 326 20.98 1.36 12.00
C TYR A 326 22.41 1.58 12.47
N VAL A 327 22.72 1.09 13.68
CA VAL A 327 24.04 1.26 14.34
C VAL A 327 24.76 -0.07 14.33
N PHE A 328 25.92 -0.12 13.68
CA PHE A 328 26.79 -1.30 13.64
C PHE A 328 27.96 -1.19 14.62
N MET A 329 28.31 0.02 15.05
CA MET A 329 29.42 0.30 15.96
C MET A 329 29.16 1.58 16.77
N PRO A 330 29.52 1.64 18.09
CA PRO A 330 30.26 0.66 18.90
C PRO A 330 29.39 -0.48 19.46
N TYR A 331 28.10 -0.43 19.27
CA TYR A 331 27.12 -1.47 19.62
C TYR A 331 26.23 -1.74 18.41
N THR A 332 25.56 -2.86 18.40
CA THR A 332 24.60 -3.23 17.34
C THR A 332 23.19 -2.92 17.78
N LEU A 333 22.49 -2.06 17.01
CA LEU A 333 21.11 -1.69 17.29
C LEU A 333 20.44 -1.13 16.04
N VAL A 334 19.23 -1.59 15.76
CA VAL A 334 18.29 -0.91 14.84
C VAL A 334 17.16 -0.36 15.70
N LYS A 335 16.86 0.93 15.57
CA LYS A 335 15.80 1.59 16.35
C LYS A 335 14.93 2.45 15.44
N ASP A 336 13.62 2.24 15.51
CA ASP A 336 12.62 3.15 14.93
C ASP A 336 12.26 4.23 15.95
N HIS A 337 12.40 5.49 15.54
CA HIS A 337 12.19 6.63 16.43
C HIS A 337 10.72 7.00 16.62
N ARG A 338 9.84 6.55 15.73
CA ARG A 338 8.39 6.83 15.79
C ARG A 338 7.65 5.93 16.77
N THR A 339 8.14 4.69 16.93
CA THR A 339 7.51 3.65 17.76
C THR A 339 8.34 3.25 18.98
N ASN A 340 9.62 3.64 18.99
CA ASN A 340 10.65 3.15 19.92
C ASN A 340 10.89 1.63 19.86
N TYR A 341 10.39 0.95 18.83
CA TYR A 341 10.75 -0.45 18.62
C TYR A 341 12.22 -0.58 18.23
N GLU A 342 12.91 -1.55 18.84
CA GLU A 342 14.33 -1.76 18.62
C GLU A 342 14.70 -3.25 18.52
N SER A 343 15.73 -3.54 17.70
CA SER A 343 16.30 -4.88 17.55
C SER A 343 17.83 -4.81 17.65
N GLY A 344 18.42 -5.65 18.50
CA GLY A 344 19.89 -5.79 18.60
C GLY A 344 20.51 -6.62 17.47
N ASN A 345 19.69 -7.41 16.75
CA ASN A 345 20.17 -8.25 15.63
C ASN A 345 20.14 -7.50 14.30
N VAL A 346 21.11 -6.60 14.14
CA VAL A 346 21.24 -5.77 12.92
C VAL A 346 21.37 -6.63 11.66
N GLN A 347 22.03 -7.80 11.75
CA GLN A 347 22.22 -8.66 10.59
C GLN A 347 20.90 -9.29 10.12
N ALA A 348 20.05 -9.75 11.01
CA ALA A 348 18.72 -10.26 10.65
C ALA A 348 17.87 -9.19 9.98
N VAL A 349 17.90 -7.95 10.52
CA VAL A 349 17.19 -6.81 9.91
C VAL A 349 17.71 -6.54 8.49
N MET A 350 19.04 -6.52 8.28
CA MET A 350 19.62 -6.34 6.94
C MET A 350 19.35 -7.51 5.99
N ASP A 351 19.00 -8.67 6.51
CA ASP A 351 18.60 -9.84 5.74
C ASP A 351 17.07 -9.92 5.52
N GLY A 352 16.32 -8.88 5.95
CA GLY A 352 14.90 -8.72 5.64
C GLY A 352 13.94 -8.96 6.82
N ASP A 353 14.41 -9.11 8.06
CA ASP A 353 13.54 -9.22 9.25
C ASP A 353 13.04 -7.84 9.67
N LEU A 354 12.00 -7.34 8.97
CA LEU A 354 11.41 -6.01 9.17
C LEU A 354 10.05 -6.04 9.84
N ASP A 355 9.44 -7.21 10.00
CA ASP A 355 8.05 -7.36 10.44
C ASP A 355 7.78 -6.67 11.79
N GLY A 356 8.70 -6.81 12.74
CA GLY A 356 8.57 -6.17 14.04
C GLY A 356 8.46 -4.64 13.96
N PHE A 357 9.19 -4.01 13.04
CA PHE A 357 9.14 -2.55 12.82
C PHE A 357 7.84 -2.15 12.13
N ILE A 358 7.45 -2.87 11.08
CA ILE A 358 6.23 -2.64 10.32
C ILE A 358 5.00 -2.78 11.25
N TYR A 359 4.94 -3.83 12.05
CA TYR A 359 3.86 -4.10 12.99
C TYR A 359 3.76 -3.05 14.10
N ALA A 360 4.90 -2.68 14.68
CA ALA A 360 4.94 -1.63 15.68
C ALA A 360 4.40 -0.30 15.13
N TYR A 361 4.78 0.05 13.90
CA TYR A 361 4.29 1.27 13.25
C TYR A 361 2.78 1.20 12.98
N LEU A 362 2.29 0.14 12.35
CA LEU A 362 0.87 0.00 12.01
C LEU A 362 -0.01 0.01 13.27
N LYS A 363 0.45 -0.64 14.34
CA LYS A 363 -0.23 -0.65 15.63
C LYS A 363 -0.25 0.75 16.28
N ALA A 364 0.87 1.46 16.30
CA ALA A 364 0.94 2.81 16.82
C ALA A 364 0.10 3.80 15.99
N SER A 365 0.14 3.65 14.64
CA SER A 365 -0.66 4.46 13.72
C SER A 365 -2.16 4.28 13.95
N SER A 366 -2.64 3.04 14.11
CA SER A 366 -4.05 2.74 14.37
C SER A 366 -4.56 3.33 15.70
N ARG A 367 -3.66 3.55 16.65
CA ARG A 367 -3.97 4.13 17.97
C ARG A 367 -3.71 5.63 18.06
N GLY A 368 -3.11 6.23 17.02
CA GLY A 368 -2.70 7.64 17.06
C GLY A 368 -1.55 7.92 18.03
N GLU A 369 -0.69 6.94 18.29
CA GLU A 369 0.43 6.97 19.25
C GLU A 369 1.79 7.21 18.57
N LEU A 370 1.82 7.51 17.27
CA LEU A 370 3.08 7.78 16.56
C LEU A 370 3.73 9.06 17.12
N GLN A 371 5.04 8.98 17.34
CA GLN A 371 5.84 10.14 17.74
C GLN A 371 6.24 10.95 16.50
N ASP A 372 6.15 12.27 16.60
CA ASP A 372 6.69 13.18 15.58
C ASP A 372 8.23 13.10 15.55
N VAL A 373 8.79 12.90 14.33
CA VAL A 373 10.23 12.73 14.11
C VAL A 373 10.73 13.76 13.08
#